data_55b79a39314fd39463be9d4287aae044
#
_entry.id   55b79a39314fd39463be9d4287aae044
#
_cell.length_a   1.000
_cell.length_b   1.000
_cell.length_c   1.000
_cell.angle_alpha   90.00
_cell.angle_beta   90.00
_cell.angle_gamma   90.00
#
_symmetry.space_group_name_H-M   'P 1'
#
loop_
_entity.id
_entity.type
_entity.pdbx_description
1 polymer ?
#
loop_
_entity_poly.entity_id
_entity_poly.type
_entity_poly.pdbx_seq_one_letter_code
_entity_poly.pdbx_strand_id
1 'polypeptide(L)'
;MSQSISLYKQLANHKFFNKTINFDLTRIKLVLKKLNNPEKKLNNVINFLGSSGKFTTLHSIKSFILANNQTATAYISPSIKDIKERFWMGDRYLTHQEIKQSIKSIEKVKVPLTIFEVLTVVFLMNASKQNVDYHLVEAGALFAKDSTNVFDFPLAQVVVNINKQHLNFLDKNKKTLDEVIYQKVRFLSNFTQIYVGKQKPNILKKIKRNLKKNRSKINYPNTWRLVKKNRQYFYQDKKNKIILNSKNIHSKGLLENLCHAIKIALDLKIDKKVIKKTIPKITFDGRFQYLNKGKIKNRLHKGEKILLDGAHAETDAKNLSNYLKSIKVPRYGMWAMMKNKEPDLFIKQFKNVFKKIITIPIENEKGTMNNNKLYQIALKNNFTTDKANNFDEALKKISSKEKKLIVCFGSLYNVGNILSKN
;
A
#
# COMPACT_ATOMS: atom_id res chain seq x y z
N MET A 1 19.41 17.37 -0.09
CA MET A 1 18.56 16.30 0.48
C MET A 1 17.13 16.82 0.61
N SER A 2 16.12 16.04 0.24
CA SER A 2 14.75 16.50 0.46
C SER A 2 14.45 16.60 1.97
N GLN A 3 13.58 17.54 2.37
CA GLN A 3 13.17 17.69 3.78
C GLN A 3 12.60 16.40 4.39
N SER A 4 11.98 15.55 3.56
CA SER A 4 11.45 14.25 3.95
C SER A 4 12.56 13.27 4.36
N ILE A 5 13.65 13.17 3.59
CA ILE A 5 14.81 12.32 3.92
C ILE A 5 15.46 12.82 5.21
N SER A 6 15.57 14.12 5.40
CA SER A 6 16.08 14.73 6.63
C SER A 6 15.24 14.32 7.84
N LEU A 7 13.91 14.38 7.76
CA LEU A 7 13.00 14.03 8.85
C LEU A 7 13.05 12.54 9.21
N TYR A 8 13.08 11.64 8.22
CA TYR A 8 13.27 10.19 8.49
C TYR A 8 14.62 9.90 9.15
N LYS A 9 15.70 10.58 8.74
CA LYS A 9 17.02 10.44 9.38
C LYS A 9 17.00 10.95 10.83
N GLN A 10 16.33 12.07 11.10
CA GLN A 10 16.15 12.58 12.46
C GLN A 10 15.41 11.57 13.33
N LEU A 11 14.28 11.02 12.87
CA LEU A 11 13.53 9.99 13.58
C LEU A 11 14.37 8.72 13.83
N ALA A 12 15.11 8.25 12.83
CA ALA A 12 15.93 7.04 12.96
C ALA A 12 17.14 7.21 13.88
N ASN A 13 17.63 8.44 14.06
CA ASN A 13 18.76 8.77 14.94
C ASN A 13 18.33 9.26 16.32
N HIS A 14 17.03 9.40 16.57
CA HIS A 14 16.52 9.95 17.81
C HIS A 14 16.73 8.96 18.98
N LYS A 15 17.26 9.43 20.11
CA LYS A 15 17.60 8.59 21.26
C LYS A 15 16.39 7.93 21.94
N PHE A 16 15.21 8.53 21.85
CA PHE A 16 13.95 8.00 22.41
C PHE A 16 13.18 7.10 21.48
N PHE A 17 13.59 6.92 20.20
CA PHE A 17 12.85 6.11 19.27
C PHE A 17 13.58 4.79 19.00
N ASN A 18 12.87 3.68 19.22
CA ASN A 18 13.39 2.34 18.98
C ASN A 18 13.59 2.11 17.46
N LYS A 19 14.80 1.70 17.09
CA LYS A 19 15.15 1.34 15.72
C LYS A 19 14.58 0.00 15.29
N THR A 20 14.35 -0.89 16.25
CA THR A 20 13.80 -2.23 16.02
C THR A 20 12.29 -2.21 16.16
N ILE A 21 11.62 -2.87 15.22
CA ILE A 21 10.17 -3.05 15.26
C ILE A 21 9.85 -4.00 16.40
N ASN A 22 9.11 -3.51 17.40
CA ASN A 22 8.58 -4.29 18.49
C ASN A 22 7.08 -4.03 18.60
N PHE A 23 6.28 -5.06 18.40
CA PHE A 23 4.82 -4.97 18.46
C PHE A 23 4.33 -5.02 19.90
N ASP A 24 3.94 -3.87 20.43
CA ASP A 24 3.36 -3.73 21.76
C ASP A 24 2.42 -2.51 21.80
N LEU A 25 1.17 -2.73 22.21
CA LEU A 25 0.19 -1.66 22.34
C LEU A 25 0.31 -0.88 23.65
N THR A 26 1.04 -1.40 24.64
CA THR A 26 1.14 -0.78 25.98
C THR A 26 1.80 0.61 25.89
N ARG A 27 2.89 0.71 25.15
CA ARG A 27 3.64 1.96 24.98
C ARG A 27 2.81 3.04 24.30
N ILE A 28 2.19 2.71 23.16
CA ILE A 28 1.41 3.69 22.42
C ILE A 28 0.17 4.12 23.22
N LYS A 29 -0.53 3.20 23.89
CA LYS A 29 -1.67 3.54 24.76
C LYS A 29 -1.27 4.46 25.91
N LEU A 30 -0.11 4.24 26.51
CA LEU A 30 0.41 5.13 27.54
C LEU A 30 0.68 6.54 27.01
N VAL A 31 1.30 6.65 25.82
CA VAL A 31 1.56 7.95 25.18
C VAL A 31 0.25 8.64 24.82
N LEU A 32 -0.71 7.92 24.21
CA LEU A 32 -2.03 8.47 23.87
C LEU A 32 -2.75 9.00 25.12
N LYS A 33 -2.74 8.24 26.21
CA LYS A 33 -3.31 8.70 27.49
C LYS A 33 -2.67 10.00 27.98
N LYS A 34 -1.33 10.11 27.94
CA LYS A 34 -0.62 11.34 28.34
C LYS A 34 -0.85 12.51 27.38
N LEU A 35 -1.30 12.26 26.16
CA LEU A 35 -1.67 13.26 25.15
C LEU A 35 -3.20 13.51 25.08
N ASN A 36 -3.95 13.20 26.16
CA ASN A 36 -5.40 13.39 26.28
C ASN A 36 -6.23 12.56 25.27
N ASN A 37 -5.79 11.31 25.02
CA ASN A 37 -6.48 10.30 24.21
C ASN A 37 -6.99 10.83 22.85
N PRO A 38 -6.12 11.35 21.97
CA PRO A 38 -6.56 11.91 20.69
C PRO A 38 -7.32 10.89 19.82
N GLU A 39 -7.03 9.58 19.94
CA GLU A 39 -7.73 8.50 19.23
C GLU A 39 -9.22 8.42 19.56
N LYS A 40 -9.60 8.76 20.79
CA LYS A 40 -11.01 8.73 21.25
C LYS A 40 -11.85 9.88 20.71
N LYS A 41 -11.20 10.90 20.13
CA LYS A 41 -11.88 12.04 19.51
C LYS A 41 -12.19 11.81 18.03
N LEU A 42 -11.71 10.71 17.45
CA LEU A 42 -11.95 10.36 16.05
C LEU A 42 -13.26 9.58 15.93
N ASN A 43 -14.25 10.16 15.26
CA ASN A 43 -15.51 9.50 14.91
C ASN A 43 -15.42 8.81 13.54
N ASN A 44 -16.27 7.82 13.29
CA ASN A 44 -16.37 7.14 12.00
C ASN A 44 -15.04 6.64 11.43
N VAL A 45 -14.21 6.03 12.29
CA VAL A 45 -12.93 5.45 11.88
C VAL A 45 -13.14 4.21 11.03
N ILE A 46 -12.44 4.13 9.90
CA ILE A 46 -12.38 2.94 9.04
C ILE A 46 -10.94 2.44 9.00
N ASN A 47 -10.68 1.25 9.58
CA ASN A 47 -9.36 0.62 9.56
C ASN A 47 -9.21 -0.27 8.32
N PHE A 48 -8.04 -0.19 7.66
CA PHE A 48 -7.67 -1.03 6.51
C PHE A 48 -6.51 -1.94 6.87
N LEU A 49 -6.72 -3.25 6.83
CA LEU A 49 -5.73 -4.26 7.22
C LEU A 49 -5.67 -5.41 6.22
N GLY A 50 -4.58 -6.14 6.25
CA GLY A 50 -4.31 -7.25 5.33
C GLY A 50 -2.88 -7.22 4.80
N SER A 51 -2.60 -7.95 3.73
CA SER A 51 -1.26 -8.00 3.14
C SER A 51 -1.15 -7.09 1.92
N SER A 52 -1.96 -7.31 0.89
CA SER A 52 -1.91 -6.55 -0.36
C SER A 52 -3.24 -5.86 -0.64
N GLY A 53 -3.21 -4.57 -1.02
CA GLY A 53 -4.40 -3.83 -1.43
C GLY A 53 -4.95 -2.83 -0.40
N LYS A 54 -4.33 -2.68 0.78
CA LYS A 54 -4.76 -1.69 1.80
C LYS A 54 -4.84 -0.28 1.23
N PHE A 55 -3.71 0.25 0.75
CA PHE A 55 -3.64 1.58 0.14
C PHE A 55 -4.65 1.75 -0.99
N THR A 56 -4.72 0.81 -1.94
CA THR A 56 -5.59 0.95 -3.12
C THR A 56 -7.07 0.95 -2.76
N THR A 57 -7.48 0.14 -1.77
CA THR A 57 -8.86 0.15 -1.28
C THR A 57 -9.17 1.44 -0.52
N LEU A 58 -8.30 1.85 0.42
CA LEU A 58 -8.42 3.09 1.17
C LEU A 58 -8.50 4.32 0.23
N HIS A 59 -7.56 4.42 -0.71
CA HIS A 59 -7.49 5.55 -1.65
C HIS A 59 -8.72 5.63 -2.55
N SER A 60 -9.26 4.49 -2.98
CA SER A 60 -10.51 4.46 -3.74
C SER A 60 -11.68 4.97 -2.91
N ILE A 61 -11.81 4.54 -1.66
CA ILE A 61 -12.86 5.01 -0.75
C ILE A 61 -12.69 6.51 -0.47
N LYS A 62 -11.48 6.98 -0.17
CA LYS A 62 -11.19 8.40 -0.02
C LYS A 62 -11.66 9.19 -1.25
N SER A 63 -11.35 8.71 -2.45
CA SER A 63 -11.74 9.37 -3.70
C SER A 63 -13.26 9.46 -3.85
N PHE A 64 -14.00 8.43 -3.45
CA PHE A 64 -15.46 8.42 -3.50
C PHE A 64 -16.08 9.38 -2.46
N ILE A 65 -15.56 9.39 -1.22
CA ILE A 65 -15.97 10.28 -0.14
C ILE A 65 -15.82 11.74 -0.58
N LEU A 66 -14.62 12.12 -1.03
CA LEU A 66 -14.33 13.50 -1.46
C LEU A 66 -15.17 13.92 -2.67
N ALA A 67 -15.38 13.01 -3.64
CA ALA A 67 -16.22 13.29 -4.80
C ALA A 67 -17.72 13.41 -4.46
N ASN A 68 -18.14 12.89 -3.30
CA ASN A 68 -19.50 12.99 -2.76
C ASN A 68 -19.68 14.22 -1.85
N ASN A 69 -18.76 15.21 -1.93
CA ASN A 69 -18.73 16.41 -1.10
C ASN A 69 -18.66 16.12 0.41
N GLN A 70 -18.15 14.95 0.79
CA GLN A 70 -17.85 14.58 2.16
C GLN A 70 -16.35 14.71 2.42
N THR A 71 -15.96 14.79 3.69
CA THR A 71 -14.58 15.03 4.11
C THR A 71 -13.97 13.81 4.78
N ALA A 72 -12.66 13.62 4.64
CA ALA A 72 -11.98 12.54 5.33
C ALA A 72 -10.52 12.88 5.62
N THR A 73 -10.02 12.49 6.81
CA THR A 73 -8.58 12.33 7.02
C THR A 73 -8.13 10.95 6.56
N ALA A 74 -6.84 10.81 6.24
CA ALA A 74 -6.27 9.50 5.89
C ALA A 74 -4.83 9.33 6.38
N TYR A 75 -4.55 8.18 6.99
CA TYR A 75 -3.23 7.70 7.36
C TYR A 75 -2.84 6.50 6.49
N ILE A 76 -1.73 6.62 5.76
CA ILE A 76 -1.24 5.57 4.85
C ILE A 76 0.22 5.20 5.13
N SER A 77 0.61 3.99 4.72
CA SER A 77 1.99 3.52 4.86
C SER A 77 2.38 2.50 3.79
N PRO A 78 3.64 2.57 3.28
CA PRO A 78 4.57 3.69 3.38
C PRO A 78 4.17 4.88 2.51
N SER A 79 4.80 6.04 2.71
CA SER A 79 4.84 7.11 1.70
C SER A 79 5.73 6.73 0.54
N ILE A 80 5.54 7.35 -0.61
CA ILE A 80 6.30 7.08 -1.84
C ILE A 80 7.42 8.13 -2.03
N LYS A 81 7.06 9.40 -2.13
CA LYS A 81 8.00 10.51 -2.37
C LYS A 81 8.32 11.31 -1.11
N ASP A 82 7.32 11.59 -0.30
CA ASP A 82 7.45 12.45 0.87
C ASP A 82 6.67 11.88 2.06
N ILE A 83 7.24 12.03 3.26
CA ILE A 83 6.60 11.58 4.51
C ILE A 83 5.21 12.21 4.73
N LYS A 84 4.98 13.42 4.20
CA LYS A 84 3.69 14.12 4.27
C LYS A 84 2.54 13.32 3.66
N GLU A 85 2.82 12.53 2.63
CA GLU A 85 1.81 11.68 1.95
C GLU A 85 1.09 10.73 2.91
N ARG A 86 1.73 10.43 4.07
CA ARG A 86 1.12 9.61 5.11
C ARG A 86 -0.04 10.27 5.83
N PHE A 87 -0.16 11.60 5.76
CA PHE A 87 -1.00 12.42 6.64
C PHE A 87 -1.90 13.36 5.84
N TRP A 88 -3.00 12.87 5.32
CA TRP A 88 -4.06 13.67 4.70
C TRP A 88 -5.02 14.17 5.78
N MET A 89 -5.31 15.48 5.83
CA MET A 89 -6.08 16.14 6.90
C MET A 89 -7.43 16.71 6.44
N GLY A 90 -8.02 16.18 5.40
CA GLY A 90 -9.33 16.60 4.88
C GLY A 90 -9.21 17.29 3.52
N ASP A 91 -8.41 18.32 3.44
CA ASP A 91 -8.17 19.14 2.25
C ASP A 91 -6.68 19.19 1.81
N ARG A 92 -5.75 18.96 2.74
CA ARG A 92 -4.31 19.02 2.52
C ARG A 92 -3.53 17.96 3.27
N TYR A 93 -2.28 17.81 2.93
CA TYR A 93 -1.31 17.05 3.72
C TYR A 93 -0.75 17.89 4.88
N LEU A 94 -0.33 17.26 5.97
CA LEU A 94 0.47 17.93 6.98
C LEU A 94 1.74 18.51 6.37
N THR A 95 2.14 19.67 6.86
CA THR A 95 3.46 20.25 6.55
C THR A 95 4.56 19.55 7.35
N HIS A 96 5.81 19.62 6.90
CA HIS A 96 6.96 19.13 7.68
C HIS A 96 7.08 19.80 9.05
N GLN A 97 6.66 21.07 9.17
CA GLN A 97 6.69 21.80 10.44
C GLN A 97 5.67 21.23 11.43
N GLU A 98 4.43 20.98 11.00
CA GLU A 98 3.39 20.37 11.85
C GLU A 98 3.79 18.95 12.31
N ILE A 99 4.40 18.17 11.43
CA ILE A 99 4.95 16.84 11.78
C ILE A 99 6.04 17.00 12.87
N LYS A 100 7.00 17.91 12.68
CA LYS A 100 8.06 18.17 13.66
C LYS A 100 7.51 18.65 15.01
N GLN A 101 6.51 19.54 15.01
CA GLN A 101 5.86 20.00 16.24
C GLN A 101 5.18 18.86 16.99
N SER A 102 4.48 17.98 16.28
CA SER A 102 3.85 16.80 16.87
C SER A 102 4.90 15.85 17.47
N ILE A 103 6.02 15.61 16.77
CA ILE A 103 7.13 14.79 17.26
C ILE A 103 7.70 15.40 18.57
N LYS A 104 7.95 16.71 18.61
CA LYS A 104 8.42 17.38 19.84
C LYS A 104 7.47 17.20 21.03
N SER A 105 6.15 17.19 20.77
CA SER A 105 5.16 16.94 21.83
C SER A 105 5.21 15.49 22.33
N ILE A 106 5.42 14.52 21.42
CA ILE A 106 5.59 13.09 21.76
C ILE A 106 6.88 12.88 22.60
N GLU A 107 7.97 13.54 22.24
CA GLU A 107 9.26 13.47 22.94
C GLU A 107 9.16 13.89 24.42
N LYS A 108 8.34 14.90 24.72
CA LYS A 108 8.09 15.37 26.10
C LYS A 108 7.46 14.30 26.99
N VAL A 109 6.78 13.32 26.40
CA VAL A 109 6.17 12.21 27.15
C VAL A 109 7.21 11.23 27.70
N LYS A 110 8.43 11.20 27.14
CA LYS A 110 9.59 10.39 27.57
C LYS A 110 9.31 8.86 27.57
N VAL A 111 8.42 8.38 26.71
CA VAL A 111 8.15 6.95 26.49
C VAL A 111 8.78 6.53 25.17
N PRO A 112 9.66 5.50 25.14
CA PRO A 112 10.29 5.05 23.91
C PRO A 112 9.26 4.40 22.99
N LEU A 113 9.16 4.91 21.76
CA LEU A 113 8.28 4.41 20.69
C LEU A 113 9.10 3.94 19.49
N THR A 114 8.56 3.04 18.70
CA THR A 114 9.07 2.77 17.35
C THR A 114 8.70 3.91 16.40
N ILE A 115 9.43 4.05 15.29
CA ILE A 115 9.14 5.10 14.30
C ILE A 115 7.70 5.02 13.81
N PHE A 116 7.16 3.80 13.60
CA PHE A 116 5.79 3.64 13.12
C PHE A 116 4.76 4.07 14.19
N GLU A 117 5.00 3.77 15.46
CA GLU A 117 4.17 4.27 16.58
C GLU A 117 4.20 5.80 16.66
N VAL A 118 5.38 6.43 16.56
CA VAL A 118 5.49 7.90 16.49
C VAL A 118 4.65 8.49 15.37
N LEU A 119 4.75 7.94 14.16
CA LEU A 119 3.99 8.43 13.00
C LEU A 119 2.48 8.21 13.18
N THR A 120 2.08 7.11 13.83
CA THR A 120 0.67 6.88 14.18
C THR A 120 0.17 7.94 15.17
N VAL A 121 0.93 8.25 16.22
CA VAL A 121 0.57 9.30 17.19
C VAL A 121 0.51 10.67 16.51
N VAL A 122 1.47 11.01 15.62
CA VAL A 122 1.44 12.24 14.81
C VAL A 122 0.12 12.36 14.05
N PHE A 123 -0.31 11.28 13.39
CA PHE A 123 -1.60 11.27 12.70
C PHE A 123 -2.77 11.53 13.66
N LEU A 124 -2.86 10.77 14.76
CA LEU A 124 -3.96 10.85 15.71
C LEU A 124 -4.09 12.24 16.34
N MET A 125 -2.97 12.85 16.75
CA MET A 125 -2.93 14.21 17.32
C MET A 125 -3.45 15.27 16.33
N ASN A 126 -3.20 15.13 15.05
CA ASN A 126 -3.62 16.12 14.07
C ASN A 126 -5.01 15.83 13.52
N ALA A 127 -5.35 14.55 13.31
CA ALA A 127 -6.69 14.14 12.88
C ALA A 127 -7.76 14.46 13.93
N SER A 128 -7.43 14.38 15.24
CA SER A 128 -8.35 14.74 16.34
C SER A 128 -8.75 16.21 16.40
N LYS A 129 -8.08 17.06 15.64
CA LYS A 129 -8.39 18.50 15.49
C LYS A 129 -9.24 18.81 14.26
N GLN A 130 -9.51 17.79 13.43
CA GLN A 130 -10.26 17.96 12.19
C GLN A 130 -11.72 17.57 12.40
N ASN A 131 -12.63 18.44 11.98
CA ASN A 131 -14.06 18.11 11.90
C ASN A 131 -14.34 17.55 10.50
N VAL A 132 -14.31 16.21 10.38
CA VAL A 132 -14.50 15.50 9.11
C VAL A 132 -15.49 14.35 9.27
N ASP A 133 -16.08 13.91 8.15
CA ASP A 133 -17.05 12.82 8.16
C ASP A 133 -16.43 11.45 8.48
N TYR A 134 -15.18 11.22 8.04
CA TYR A 134 -14.50 9.91 8.19
C TYR A 134 -13.02 10.05 8.50
N HIS A 135 -12.48 9.05 9.21
CA HIS A 135 -11.04 8.87 9.43
C HIS A 135 -10.60 7.52 8.85
N LEU A 136 -9.77 7.53 7.81
CA LEU A 136 -9.32 6.34 7.09
C LEU A 136 -7.91 5.96 7.56
N VAL A 137 -7.73 4.78 8.16
CA VAL A 137 -6.48 4.39 8.83
C VAL A 137 -5.94 3.08 8.27
N GLU A 138 -4.78 3.12 7.62
CA GLU A 138 -4.08 1.94 7.11
C GLU A 138 -3.19 1.32 8.18
N ALA A 139 -3.37 0.03 8.50
CA ALA A 139 -2.50 -0.72 9.38
C ALA A 139 -1.13 -1.00 8.75
N GLY A 140 -0.09 -1.00 9.57
CA GLY A 140 1.29 -1.22 9.12
C GLY A 140 1.56 -2.65 8.69
N ALA A 141 1.40 -3.62 9.59
CA ALA A 141 1.78 -5.01 9.33
C ALA A 141 0.79 -6.04 9.89
N LEU A 142 0.99 -6.47 11.15
CA LEU A 142 0.15 -7.45 11.87
C LEU A 142 -0.80 -6.69 12.80
N PHE A 143 -2.10 -6.77 12.59
CA PHE A 143 -3.08 -5.89 13.23
C PHE A 143 -3.21 -6.08 14.75
N ALA A 144 -3.00 -7.27 15.29
CA ALA A 144 -3.18 -7.59 16.72
C ALA A 144 -2.50 -6.60 17.66
N LYS A 145 -1.25 -6.27 17.37
CA LYS A 145 -0.42 -5.35 18.16
C LYS A 145 0.09 -4.17 17.32
N ASP A 146 -0.60 -3.87 16.22
CA ASP A 146 -0.29 -2.73 15.36
C ASP A 146 -0.72 -1.43 16.03
N SER A 147 0.10 -0.39 15.96
CA SER A 147 -0.19 0.91 16.57
C SER A 147 -1.48 1.56 16.09
N THR A 148 -2.03 1.10 14.97
CA THR A 148 -3.34 1.54 14.45
C THR A 148 -4.52 0.76 15.05
N ASN A 149 -4.28 -0.27 15.88
CA ASN A 149 -5.32 -1.02 16.59
C ASN A 149 -5.60 -0.42 17.97
N VAL A 150 -5.97 0.86 18.01
CA VAL A 150 -6.23 1.63 19.25
C VAL A 150 -7.65 2.16 19.34
N PHE A 151 -8.51 1.84 18.39
CA PHE A 151 -9.91 2.27 18.37
C PHE A 151 -10.81 1.19 18.95
N ASP A 152 -11.57 1.51 19.98
CA ASP A 152 -12.47 0.56 20.64
C ASP A 152 -13.68 0.24 19.76
N PHE A 153 -14.27 1.26 19.10
CA PHE A 153 -15.48 1.14 18.28
C PHE A 153 -15.32 1.81 16.91
N PRO A 154 -14.46 1.27 16.02
CA PRO A 154 -14.37 1.81 14.66
C PRO A 154 -15.69 1.57 13.91
N LEU A 155 -16.07 2.49 13.02
CA LEU A 155 -17.24 2.34 12.13
C LEU A 155 -17.13 1.07 11.30
N ALA A 156 -15.93 0.83 10.75
CA ALA A 156 -15.67 -0.37 9.95
C ALA A 156 -14.22 -0.83 10.00
N GLN A 157 -14.01 -2.14 9.80
CA GLN A 157 -12.70 -2.76 9.65
C GLN A 157 -12.65 -3.54 8.34
N VAL A 158 -11.72 -3.17 7.46
CA VAL A 158 -11.64 -3.63 6.07
C VAL A 158 -10.46 -4.59 5.93
N VAL A 159 -10.75 -5.88 5.82
CA VAL A 159 -9.78 -6.94 5.62
C VAL A 159 -9.55 -7.13 4.12
N VAL A 160 -8.48 -6.57 3.58
CA VAL A 160 -8.09 -6.78 2.18
C VAL A 160 -7.45 -8.16 1.99
N ASN A 161 -6.89 -8.45 0.81
CA ASN A 161 -6.24 -9.74 0.55
C ASN A 161 -5.17 -10.07 1.60
N ILE A 162 -5.21 -11.28 2.16
CA ILE A 162 -4.20 -11.82 3.07
C ILE A 162 -3.35 -12.86 2.32
N ASN A 163 -2.03 -12.76 2.47
CA ASN A 163 -1.05 -13.70 1.94
C ASN A 163 0.13 -13.86 2.91
N LYS A 164 1.11 -14.69 2.55
CA LYS A 164 2.28 -15.01 3.36
C LYS A 164 3.29 -13.86 3.34
N GLN A 165 2.96 -12.77 4.03
CA GLN A 165 3.84 -11.60 4.25
C GLN A 165 4.02 -11.33 5.74
N HIS A 166 5.08 -10.60 6.09
CA HIS A 166 5.41 -10.18 7.46
C HIS A 166 5.80 -11.34 8.41
N LEU A 167 6.24 -12.47 7.87
CA LEU A 167 6.69 -13.62 8.68
C LEU A 167 7.90 -13.29 9.56
N ASN A 168 8.71 -12.32 9.16
CA ASN A 168 9.87 -11.85 9.92
C ASN A 168 9.49 -11.17 11.24
N PHE A 169 8.22 -10.80 11.42
CA PHE A 169 7.68 -10.21 12.64
C PHE A 169 7.04 -11.24 13.58
N LEU A 170 7.03 -12.51 13.18
CA LEU A 170 6.51 -13.61 13.99
C LEU A 170 7.67 -14.39 14.62
N ASP A 171 7.39 -15.00 15.78
CA ASP A 171 8.30 -15.91 16.45
C ASP A 171 8.77 -17.03 15.50
N LYS A 172 10.00 -17.53 15.71
CA LYS A 172 10.61 -18.52 14.79
C LYS A 172 9.71 -19.73 14.53
N ASN A 173 9.02 -20.22 15.56
CA ASN A 173 8.15 -21.40 15.51
C ASN A 173 6.73 -21.11 14.99
N LYS A 174 6.37 -19.81 14.79
CA LYS A 174 5.03 -19.37 14.36
C LYS A 174 5.00 -18.75 12.97
N LYS A 175 6.06 -18.91 12.17
CA LYS A 175 6.18 -18.35 10.81
C LYS A 175 5.28 -19.03 9.79
N THR A 176 3.98 -19.06 10.05
CA THR A 176 2.97 -19.71 9.21
C THR A 176 1.96 -18.70 8.66
N LEU A 177 1.28 -19.08 7.56
CA LEU A 177 0.16 -18.29 7.03
C LEU A 177 -1.02 -18.25 8.03
N ASP A 178 -1.20 -19.30 8.82
CA ASP A 178 -2.27 -19.40 9.82
C ASP A 178 -2.07 -18.36 10.92
N GLU A 179 -0.84 -18.22 11.40
CA GLU A 179 -0.51 -17.19 12.38
C GLU A 179 -0.66 -15.78 11.78
N VAL A 180 -0.26 -15.54 10.51
CA VAL A 180 -0.52 -14.27 9.83
C VAL A 180 -2.01 -13.95 9.80
N ILE A 181 -2.86 -14.93 9.49
CA ILE A 181 -4.32 -14.76 9.47
C ILE A 181 -4.82 -14.45 10.89
N TYR A 182 -4.40 -15.23 11.88
CA TYR A 182 -4.76 -15.05 13.29
C TYR A 182 -4.42 -13.62 13.75
N GLN A 183 -3.18 -13.18 13.58
CA GLN A 183 -2.70 -11.86 13.98
C GLN A 183 -3.43 -10.71 13.28
N LYS A 184 -3.93 -10.93 12.06
CA LYS A 184 -4.65 -9.89 11.30
C LYS A 184 -6.14 -9.82 11.65
N VAL A 185 -6.83 -10.94 11.94
CA VAL A 185 -8.29 -10.91 12.01
C VAL A 185 -8.88 -11.29 13.37
N ARG A 186 -8.15 -12.00 14.23
CA ARG A 186 -8.68 -12.45 15.52
C ARG A 186 -8.98 -11.29 16.49
N PHE A 187 -8.27 -10.18 16.33
CA PHE A 187 -8.30 -9.02 17.20
C PHE A 187 -9.10 -7.84 16.62
N LEU A 188 -9.98 -8.12 15.68
CA LEU A 188 -10.93 -7.14 15.19
C LEU A 188 -11.94 -6.82 16.28
N SER A 189 -12.34 -5.54 16.35
CA SER A 189 -13.34 -5.06 17.31
C SER A 189 -14.68 -5.77 17.12
N ASN A 190 -15.43 -5.92 18.22
CA ASN A 190 -16.81 -6.37 18.17
C ASN A 190 -17.74 -5.19 17.88
N PHE A 191 -18.99 -5.49 17.50
CA PHE A 191 -20.05 -4.51 17.27
C PHE A 191 -19.71 -3.43 16.23
N THR A 192 -18.95 -3.80 15.21
CA THR A 192 -18.56 -2.95 14.07
C THR A 192 -19.02 -3.57 12.75
N GLN A 193 -18.71 -2.91 11.64
CA GLN A 193 -18.86 -3.49 10.30
C GLN A 193 -17.53 -4.10 9.87
N ILE A 194 -17.49 -5.39 9.52
CA ILE A 194 -16.30 -6.02 8.97
C ILE A 194 -16.54 -6.30 7.48
N TYR A 195 -15.63 -5.82 6.63
CA TYR A 195 -15.65 -6.08 5.20
C TYR A 195 -14.46 -6.96 4.82
N VAL A 196 -14.73 -8.18 4.35
CA VAL A 196 -13.70 -9.12 3.91
C VAL A 196 -13.60 -9.07 2.38
N GLY A 197 -12.48 -8.64 1.85
CA GLY A 197 -12.18 -8.62 0.42
C GLY A 197 -11.91 -10.02 -0.15
N LYS A 198 -11.65 -10.09 -1.46
CA LYS A 198 -11.39 -11.36 -2.16
C LYS A 198 -10.21 -12.10 -1.56
N GLN A 199 -10.40 -13.38 -1.26
CA GLN A 199 -9.42 -14.29 -0.68
C GLN A 199 -9.33 -15.58 -1.49
N LYS A 200 -8.23 -16.33 -1.36
CA LYS A 200 -8.20 -17.74 -1.77
C LYS A 200 -9.17 -18.56 -0.88
N PRO A 201 -9.84 -19.61 -1.39
CA PRO A 201 -10.86 -20.36 -0.65
C PRO A 201 -10.39 -20.86 0.73
N ASN A 202 -9.18 -21.44 0.80
CA ASN A 202 -8.59 -21.94 2.04
C ASN A 202 -8.32 -20.80 3.06
N ILE A 203 -7.90 -19.64 2.61
CA ILE A 203 -7.69 -18.45 3.46
C ILE A 203 -9.04 -17.94 3.98
N LEU A 204 -10.05 -17.85 3.11
CA LEU A 204 -11.40 -17.41 3.52
C LEU A 204 -11.99 -18.34 4.59
N LYS A 205 -11.81 -19.66 4.46
CA LYS A 205 -12.24 -20.64 5.47
C LYS A 205 -11.58 -20.36 6.82
N LYS A 206 -10.28 -20.06 6.84
CA LYS A 206 -9.52 -19.75 8.05
C LYS A 206 -9.94 -18.40 8.66
N ILE A 207 -10.19 -17.39 7.83
CA ILE A 207 -10.73 -16.08 8.29
C ILE A 207 -12.09 -16.30 8.96
N LYS A 208 -13.02 -17.03 8.33
CA LYS A 208 -14.34 -17.35 8.91
C LYS A 208 -14.20 -18.03 10.28
N ARG A 209 -13.28 -19.01 10.42
CA ARG A 209 -13.01 -19.70 11.69
C ARG A 209 -12.55 -18.72 12.78
N ASN A 210 -11.61 -17.80 12.45
CA ASN A 210 -11.11 -16.83 13.41
C ASN A 210 -12.16 -15.80 13.83
N LEU A 211 -13.12 -15.49 12.95
CA LEU A 211 -14.19 -14.53 13.20
C LEU A 211 -15.48 -15.17 13.76
N LYS A 212 -15.53 -16.49 13.98
CA LYS A 212 -16.75 -17.20 14.42
C LYS A 212 -17.38 -16.62 15.69
N LYS A 213 -16.54 -16.13 16.64
CA LYS A 213 -17.01 -15.54 17.91
C LYS A 213 -17.08 -14.00 17.88
N ASN A 214 -16.78 -13.36 16.74
CA ASN A 214 -16.88 -11.91 16.62
C ASN A 214 -18.35 -11.50 16.43
N ARG A 215 -18.79 -10.52 17.22
CA ARG A 215 -20.19 -10.05 17.27
C ARG A 215 -20.50 -8.91 16.26
N SER A 216 -19.66 -8.74 15.26
CA SER A 216 -19.81 -7.74 14.22
C SER A 216 -20.65 -8.24 13.05
N LYS A 217 -21.22 -7.32 12.28
CA LYS A 217 -21.80 -7.62 10.97
C LYS A 217 -20.70 -7.83 9.94
N ILE A 218 -20.54 -9.05 9.44
CA ILE A 218 -19.44 -9.42 8.55
C ILE A 218 -19.95 -9.54 7.11
N ASN A 219 -19.40 -8.71 6.23
CA ASN A 219 -19.64 -8.71 4.78
C ASN A 219 -18.55 -9.51 4.08
N TYR A 220 -18.86 -10.74 3.66
CA TYR A 220 -17.95 -11.62 2.94
C TYR A 220 -17.96 -11.35 1.42
N PRO A 221 -16.92 -11.77 0.66
CA PRO A 221 -16.79 -11.48 -0.78
C PRO A 221 -17.75 -12.27 -1.69
N ASN A 222 -18.74 -12.98 -1.13
CA ASN A 222 -19.85 -13.57 -1.86
C ASN A 222 -21.04 -12.59 -2.05
N THR A 223 -21.06 -11.47 -1.32
CA THR A 223 -22.12 -10.45 -1.42
C THR A 223 -21.91 -9.48 -2.59
N TRP A 224 -20.74 -9.49 -3.19
CA TRP A 224 -20.37 -8.71 -4.37
C TRP A 224 -19.30 -9.46 -5.19
N ARG A 225 -19.15 -9.09 -6.46
CA ARG A 225 -18.17 -9.75 -7.33
C ARG A 225 -17.66 -8.83 -8.46
N LEU A 226 -16.44 -9.11 -8.92
CA LEU A 226 -15.89 -8.63 -10.17
C LEU A 226 -16.38 -9.54 -11.30
N VAL A 227 -17.07 -8.98 -12.29
CA VAL A 227 -17.59 -9.69 -13.47
C VAL A 227 -16.89 -9.18 -14.71
N LYS A 228 -16.47 -10.07 -15.60
CA LYS A 228 -15.98 -9.73 -16.95
C LYS A 228 -17.01 -10.18 -18.00
N LYS A 229 -17.46 -9.24 -18.84
CA LYS A 229 -18.37 -9.53 -19.97
C LYS A 229 -17.94 -8.65 -21.16
N ASN A 230 -17.81 -9.22 -22.35
CA ASN A 230 -17.45 -8.50 -23.58
C ASN A 230 -16.24 -7.57 -23.42
N ARG A 231 -15.12 -8.08 -22.84
CA ARG A 231 -13.88 -7.35 -22.56
C ARG A 231 -14.01 -6.20 -21.54
N GLN A 232 -15.21 -5.98 -20.98
CA GLN A 232 -15.45 -4.98 -19.93
C GLN A 232 -15.52 -5.63 -18.55
N TYR A 233 -15.16 -4.87 -17.53
CA TYR A 233 -15.25 -5.28 -16.14
C TYR A 233 -16.35 -4.53 -15.41
N PHE A 234 -17.03 -5.23 -14.50
CA PHE A 234 -18.15 -4.69 -13.72
C PHE A 234 -18.00 -5.09 -12.26
N TYR A 235 -18.34 -4.17 -11.38
CA TYR A 235 -18.80 -4.48 -10.04
C TYR A 235 -20.24 -4.96 -10.12
N GLN A 236 -20.58 -6.00 -9.39
CA GLN A 236 -21.95 -6.50 -9.27
C GLN A 236 -22.23 -6.99 -7.86
N ASP A 237 -23.35 -6.50 -7.27
CA ASP A 237 -23.98 -7.04 -6.07
C ASP A 237 -25.47 -7.34 -6.36
N LYS A 238 -26.28 -7.63 -5.32
CA LYS A 238 -27.73 -7.94 -5.49
C LYS A 238 -28.51 -6.77 -6.12
N LYS A 239 -28.14 -5.50 -5.85
CA LYS A 239 -28.90 -4.30 -6.24
C LYS A 239 -28.19 -3.47 -7.32
N ASN A 240 -26.88 -3.65 -7.49
CA ASN A 240 -26.06 -2.76 -8.29
C ASN A 240 -25.21 -3.49 -9.31
N LYS A 241 -25.13 -2.91 -10.51
CA LYS A 241 -24.15 -3.24 -11.55
C LYS A 241 -23.48 -1.93 -11.98
N ILE A 242 -22.16 -1.84 -11.82
CA ILE A 242 -21.36 -0.64 -12.14
C ILE A 242 -20.21 -1.04 -13.05
N ILE A 243 -20.11 -0.37 -14.20
CA ILE A 243 -18.99 -0.55 -15.12
C ILE A 243 -17.71 0.04 -14.51
N LEU A 244 -16.61 -0.73 -14.58
CA LEU A 244 -15.28 -0.32 -14.11
C LEU A 244 -14.47 0.23 -15.27
N ASN A 245 -14.94 1.33 -15.85
CA ASN A 245 -14.26 1.98 -16.97
C ASN A 245 -13.13 2.88 -16.44
N SER A 246 -11.90 2.39 -16.44
CA SER A 246 -10.73 3.17 -16.06
C SER A 246 -9.54 2.85 -16.94
N LYS A 247 -8.87 3.91 -17.42
CA LYS A 247 -7.58 3.81 -18.14
C LYS A 247 -6.38 3.61 -17.21
N ASN A 248 -6.60 3.72 -15.89
CA ASN A 248 -5.54 3.71 -14.88
C ASN A 248 -5.52 2.42 -14.05
N ILE A 249 -6.55 1.56 -14.17
CA ILE A 249 -6.68 0.34 -13.37
C ILE A 249 -6.51 -0.87 -14.27
N HIS A 250 -5.30 -1.37 -14.33
CA HIS A 250 -4.85 -2.33 -15.34
C HIS A 250 -4.86 -3.79 -14.89
N SER A 251 -4.83 -4.05 -13.57
CA SER A 251 -4.70 -5.42 -13.08
C SER A 251 -5.97 -5.93 -12.42
N LYS A 252 -6.14 -7.27 -12.43
CA LYS A 252 -7.25 -7.93 -11.74
C LYS A 252 -7.27 -7.61 -10.24
N GLY A 253 -6.09 -7.57 -9.59
CA GLY A 253 -5.99 -7.26 -8.17
C GLY A 253 -6.46 -5.83 -7.84
N LEU A 254 -6.12 -4.84 -8.67
CA LEU A 254 -6.62 -3.47 -8.53
C LEU A 254 -8.14 -3.39 -8.73
N LEU A 255 -8.68 -4.13 -9.73
CA LEU A 255 -10.13 -4.19 -9.96
C LEU A 255 -10.89 -4.86 -8.79
N GLU A 256 -10.33 -5.90 -8.19
CA GLU A 256 -10.90 -6.55 -6.99
C GLU A 256 -10.90 -5.60 -5.79
N ASN A 257 -9.81 -4.83 -5.57
CA ASN A 257 -9.73 -3.81 -4.52
C ASN A 257 -10.72 -2.66 -4.77
N LEU A 258 -10.88 -2.23 -6.02
CA LEU A 258 -11.89 -1.24 -6.40
C LEU A 258 -13.31 -1.74 -6.15
N CYS A 259 -13.62 -2.99 -6.50
CA CYS A 259 -14.92 -3.61 -6.19
C CYS A 259 -15.19 -3.63 -4.68
N HIS A 260 -14.16 -3.94 -3.88
CA HIS A 260 -14.27 -3.90 -2.43
C HIS A 260 -14.57 -2.50 -1.92
N ALA A 261 -13.86 -1.48 -2.45
CA ALA A 261 -14.10 -0.07 -2.13
C ALA A 261 -15.51 0.39 -2.55
N ILE A 262 -16.00 -0.03 -3.72
CA ILE A 262 -17.36 0.28 -4.19
C ILE A 262 -18.42 -0.31 -3.26
N LYS A 263 -18.25 -1.55 -2.80
CA LYS A 263 -19.18 -2.17 -1.83
C LYS A 263 -19.28 -1.33 -0.56
N ILE A 264 -18.13 -0.93 0.00
CA ILE A 264 -18.08 -0.11 1.21
C ILE A 264 -18.69 1.27 0.95
N ALA A 265 -18.35 1.93 -0.16
CA ALA A 265 -18.90 3.24 -0.52
C ALA A 265 -20.42 3.23 -0.66
N LEU A 266 -20.99 2.18 -1.27
CA LEU A 266 -22.45 2.01 -1.37
C LEU A 266 -23.11 1.81 0.00
N ASP A 267 -22.47 1.08 0.90
CA ASP A 267 -22.96 0.88 2.27
C ASP A 267 -22.86 2.17 3.11
N LEU A 268 -21.85 3.02 2.83
CA LEU A 268 -21.73 4.38 3.38
C LEU A 268 -22.70 5.39 2.73
N LYS A 269 -23.61 4.93 1.86
CA LYS A 269 -24.61 5.75 1.16
C LYS A 269 -24.03 6.78 0.18
N ILE A 270 -22.82 6.56 -0.32
CA ILE A 270 -22.26 7.39 -1.39
C ILE A 270 -23.05 7.17 -2.69
N ASP A 271 -23.42 8.26 -3.37
CA ASP A 271 -24.24 8.19 -4.58
C ASP A 271 -23.54 7.35 -5.67
N LYS A 272 -24.28 6.41 -6.22
CA LYS A 272 -23.86 5.54 -7.32
C LYS A 272 -23.41 6.33 -8.57
N LYS A 273 -24.02 7.48 -8.85
CA LYS A 273 -23.63 8.36 -9.96
C LYS A 273 -22.25 8.96 -9.69
N VAL A 274 -21.98 9.38 -8.44
CA VAL A 274 -20.68 9.90 -8.00
C VAL A 274 -19.62 8.82 -8.13
N ILE A 275 -19.88 7.60 -7.64
CA ILE A 275 -18.94 6.46 -7.77
C ILE A 275 -18.58 6.25 -9.25
N LYS A 276 -19.56 6.17 -10.16
CA LYS A 276 -19.33 5.98 -11.60
C LYS A 276 -18.47 7.07 -12.22
N LYS A 277 -18.70 8.35 -11.89
CA LYS A 277 -17.93 9.50 -12.39
C LYS A 277 -16.52 9.55 -11.84
N THR A 278 -16.28 9.00 -10.66
CA THR A 278 -14.98 9.02 -9.96
C THR A 278 -14.04 7.92 -10.43
N ILE A 279 -14.55 6.72 -10.74
CA ILE A 279 -13.74 5.56 -11.17
C ILE A 279 -12.70 5.89 -12.26
N PRO A 280 -13.02 6.60 -13.36
CA PRO A 280 -12.04 6.92 -14.39
C PRO A 280 -10.90 7.85 -13.94
N LYS A 281 -11.11 8.59 -12.84
CA LYS A 281 -10.18 9.58 -12.31
C LYS A 281 -9.21 8.99 -11.27
N ILE A 282 -9.51 7.81 -10.72
CA ILE A 282 -8.69 7.17 -9.69
C ILE A 282 -7.34 6.74 -10.30
N THR A 283 -6.27 7.15 -9.66
CA THR A 283 -4.89 6.76 -9.96
C THR A 283 -4.21 6.26 -8.69
N PHE A 284 -3.22 5.40 -8.84
CA PHE A 284 -2.47 4.87 -7.71
C PHE A 284 -0.99 5.10 -7.95
N ASP A 285 -0.40 6.06 -7.25
CA ASP A 285 1.04 6.32 -7.34
C ASP A 285 1.83 5.05 -7.00
N GLY A 286 2.80 4.73 -7.87
CA GLY A 286 3.63 3.55 -7.72
C GLY A 286 2.92 2.20 -7.84
N ARG A 287 1.72 2.16 -8.41
CA ARG A 287 0.97 0.93 -8.68
C ARG A 287 0.44 0.95 -10.11
N PHE A 288 1.02 0.15 -10.99
CA PHE A 288 0.69 0.13 -12.42
C PHE A 288 0.65 1.54 -13.03
N GLN A 289 1.52 2.42 -12.57
CA GLN A 289 1.53 3.84 -12.95
C GLN A 289 2.34 4.06 -14.22
N TYR A 290 1.68 4.46 -15.30
CA TYR A 290 2.35 4.92 -16.50
C TYR A 290 2.81 6.38 -16.36
N LEU A 291 4.06 6.67 -16.74
CA LEU A 291 4.56 8.04 -16.82
C LEU A 291 4.16 8.64 -18.16
N ASN A 292 3.12 9.46 -18.17
CA ASN A 292 2.59 10.13 -19.36
C ASN A 292 3.10 11.57 -19.55
N LYS A 293 3.76 12.15 -18.52
CA LYS A 293 4.33 13.50 -18.50
C LYS A 293 5.54 13.56 -17.58
N GLY A 294 6.28 14.66 -17.62
CA GLY A 294 7.43 14.96 -16.76
C GLY A 294 8.78 14.71 -17.45
N LYS A 295 9.87 15.05 -16.73
CA LYS A 295 11.25 15.04 -17.25
C LYS A 295 11.67 13.69 -17.82
N ILE A 296 11.29 12.58 -17.16
CA ILE A 296 11.63 11.23 -17.62
C ILE A 296 10.89 10.92 -18.91
N LYS A 297 9.58 11.24 -18.99
CA LYS A 297 8.80 11.01 -20.22
C LYS A 297 9.38 11.74 -21.43
N ASN A 298 9.89 12.96 -21.24
CA ASN A 298 10.48 13.75 -22.33
C ASN A 298 11.81 13.18 -22.85
N ARG A 299 12.47 12.30 -22.09
CA ARG A 299 13.70 11.58 -22.50
C ARG A 299 13.44 10.30 -23.30
N LEU A 300 12.21 9.83 -23.35
CA LEU A 300 11.83 8.60 -24.05
C LEU A 300 11.65 8.82 -25.54
N HIS A 301 12.06 7.86 -26.36
CA HIS A 301 11.69 7.84 -27.76
C HIS A 301 10.17 7.65 -27.96
N LYS A 302 9.63 8.09 -29.11
CA LYS A 302 8.18 8.08 -29.43
C LYS A 302 7.49 6.72 -29.19
N GLY A 303 8.20 5.61 -29.38
CA GLY A 303 7.66 4.25 -29.20
C GLY A 303 7.77 3.70 -27.78
N GLU A 304 8.46 4.39 -26.86
CA GLU A 304 8.72 3.92 -25.54
C GLU A 304 7.68 4.38 -24.53
N LYS A 305 7.33 3.47 -23.60
CA LYS A 305 6.51 3.76 -22.43
C LYS A 305 7.21 3.29 -21.16
N ILE A 306 7.02 3.97 -20.05
CA ILE A 306 7.47 3.56 -18.74
C ILE A 306 6.28 3.23 -17.84
N LEU A 307 6.36 2.09 -17.18
CA LEU A 307 5.46 1.63 -16.12
C LEU A 307 6.21 1.54 -14.79
N LEU A 308 5.68 2.16 -13.76
CA LEU A 308 6.20 2.09 -12.40
C LEU A 308 5.29 1.20 -11.55
N ASP A 309 5.88 0.22 -10.86
CA ASP A 309 5.14 -0.63 -9.92
C ASP A 309 6.00 -1.02 -8.72
N GLY A 310 5.51 -0.75 -7.54
CA GLY A 310 6.18 -1.06 -6.27
C GLY A 310 6.00 -2.49 -5.78
N ALA A 311 5.55 -3.43 -6.61
CA ALA A 311 5.46 -4.86 -6.29
C ALA A 311 6.79 -5.37 -5.72
N HIS A 312 6.74 -6.05 -4.57
CA HIS A 312 7.94 -6.52 -3.86
C HIS A 312 7.71 -7.83 -3.09
N ALA A 313 6.56 -8.46 -3.27
CA ALA A 313 6.23 -9.77 -2.74
C ALA A 313 5.76 -10.69 -3.87
N GLU A 314 5.83 -12.00 -3.67
CA GLU A 314 5.46 -13.01 -4.66
C GLU A 314 4.07 -12.79 -5.26
N THR A 315 3.06 -12.52 -4.43
CA THR A 315 1.67 -12.30 -4.88
C THR A 315 1.53 -11.04 -5.74
N ASP A 316 2.24 -9.96 -5.38
CA ASP A 316 2.23 -8.71 -6.13
C ASP A 316 2.96 -8.90 -7.47
N ALA A 317 4.10 -9.62 -7.46
CA ALA A 317 4.84 -10.01 -8.66
C ALA A 317 3.98 -10.81 -9.63
N LYS A 318 3.22 -11.80 -9.15
CA LYS A 318 2.29 -12.58 -9.96
C LYS A 318 1.20 -11.72 -10.61
N ASN A 319 0.67 -10.75 -9.87
CA ASN A 319 -0.33 -9.81 -10.39
C ASN A 319 0.26 -8.92 -11.49
N LEU A 320 1.47 -8.37 -11.28
CA LEU A 320 2.19 -7.57 -12.27
C LEU A 320 2.57 -8.41 -13.51
N SER A 321 3.12 -9.60 -13.31
CA SER A 321 3.48 -10.53 -14.38
C SER A 321 2.30 -10.87 -15.28
N ASN A 322 1.13 -11.19 -14.69
CA ASN A 322 -0.09 -11.50 -15.46
C ASN A 322 -0.53 -10.32 -16.32
N TYR A 323 -0.42 -9.10 -15.82
CA TYR A 323 -0.69 -7.91 -16.62
C TYR A 323 0.33 -7.76 -17.76
N LEU A 324 1.62 -7.86 -17.46
CA LEU A 324 2.68 -7.70 -18.46
C LEU A 324 2.58 -8.73 -19.59
N LYS A 325 2.16 -9.97 -19.31
CA LYS A 325 1.91 -11.00 -20.35
C LYS A 325 0.83 -10.60 -21.35
N SER A 326 -0.10 -9.74 -20.98
CA SER A 326 -1.12 -9.23 -21.89
C SER A 326 -0.63 -8.11 -22.85
N ILE A 327 0.58 -7.59 -22.61
CA ILE A 327 1.17 -6.51 -23.41
C ILE A 327 1.87 -7.10 -24.63
N LYS A 328 1.57 -6.60 -25.82
CA LYS A 328 2.09 -7.14 -27.09
C LYS A 328 3.49 -6.65 -27.48
N VAL A 329 3.97 -5.54 -26.90
CA VAL A 329 5.31 -5.00 -27.23
C VAL A 329 6.39 -5.64 -26.36
N PRO A 330 7.67 -5.65 -26.79
CA PRO A 330 8.80 -6.08 -25.97
C PRO A 330 8.83 -5.34 -24.64
N ARG A 331 9.16 -6.07 -23.57
CA ARG A 331 9.20 -5.57 -22.18
C ARG A 331 10.62 -5.68 -21.65
N TYR A 332 11.11 -4.59 -21.05
CA TYR A 332 12.40 -4.49 -20.43
C TYR A 332 12.20 -4.14 -18.95
N GLY A 333 12.90 -4.83 -18.05
CA GLY A 333 12.78 -4.63 -16.61
C GLY A 333 13.93 -3.80 -16.04
N MET A 334 13.62 -2.85 -15.16
CA MET A 334 14.58 -2.25 -14.23
C MET A 334 14.22 -2.74 -12.83
N TRP A 335 15.05 -3.62 -12.27
CA TRP A 335 14.75 -4.31 -11.01
C TRP A 335 15.60 -3.82 -9.86
N ALA A 336 14.95 -3.35 -8.80
CA ALA A 336 15.57 -2.98 -7.53
C ALA A 336 14.78 -3.57 -6.36
N MET A 337 15.43 -3.99 -5.27
CA MET A 337 14.75 -4.61 -4.15
C MET A 337 15.44 -4.32 -2.81
N MET A 338 14.65 -4.36 -1.71
CA MET A 338 15.15 -4.24 -0.34
C MET A 338 15.71 -5.58 0.16
N LYS A 339 16.72 -5.54 1.05
CA LYS A 339 17.40 -6.73 1.63
C LYS A 339 16.46 -7.68 2.38
N ASN A 340 15.38 -7.16 2.97
CA ASN A 340 14.43 -7.92 3.78
C ASN A 340 13.32 -8.59 2.96
N LYS A 341 13.50 -8.70 1.62
CA LYS A 341 12.54 -9.34 0.71
C LYS A 341 13.10 -10.66 0.17
N GLU A 342 12.24 -11.43 -0.49
CA GLU A 342 12.54 -12.75 -1.05
C GLU A 342 12.73 -12.64 -2.58
N PRO A 343 13.93 -12.26 -3.08
CA PRO A 343 14.13 -11.92 -4.48
C PRO A 343 13.96 -13.11 -5.43
N ASP A 344 14.33 -14.33 -5.01
CA ASP A 344 14.17 -15.54 -5.81
C ASP A 344 12.70 -15.86 -6.07
N LEU A 345 11.86 -15.87 -5.03
CA LEU A 345 10.42 -16.12 -5.15
C LEU A 345 9.73 -15.03 -5.97
N PHE A 346 10.22 -13.79 -5.82
CA PHE A 346 9.70 -12.64 -6.56
C PHE A 346 10.00 -12.74 -8.05
N ILE A 347 11.29 -12.91 -8.45
CA ILE A 347 11.70 -12.83 -9.84
C ILE A 347 11.19 -14.02 -10.68
N LYS A 348 11.06 -15.21 -10.08
CA LYS A 348 10.47 -16.40 -10.72
C LYS A 348 9.09 -16.17 -11.31
N GLN A 349 8.32 -15.23 -10.75
CA GLN A 349 6.98 -14.90 -11.26
C GLN A 349 7.00 -14.23 -12.63
N PHE A 350 8.17 -13.72 -13.07
CA PHE A 350 8.36 -13.03 -14.37
C PHE A 350 8.97 -13.89 -15.47
N LYS A 351 9.03 -15.21 -15.28
CA LYS A 351 9.52 -16.12 -16.32
C LYS A 351 8.82 -15.85 -17.66
N ASN A 352 9.61 -15.67 -18.74
CA ASN A 352 9.14 -15.36 -20.11
C ASN A 352 8.37 -14.02 -20.25
N VAL A 353 8.57 -13.08 -19.30
CA VAL A 353 7.93 -11.75 -19.36
C VAL A 353 8.86 -10.72 -20.00
N PHE A 354 10.10 -10.66 -19.60
CA PHE A 354 11.05 -9.64 -20.02
C PHE A 354 12.01 -10.15 -21.10
N LYS A 355 12.30 -9.30 -22.09
CA LYS A 355 13.39 -9.53 -23.06
C LYS A 355 14.76 -9.39 -22.41
N LYS A 356 14.89 -8.41 -21.49
CA LYS A 356 16.09 -8.17 -20.69
C LYS A 356 15.69 -7.51 -19.37
N ILE A 357 16.42 -7.81 -18.28
CA ILE A 357 16.31 -7.13 -16.99
C ILE A 357 17.63 -6.43 -16.69
N ILE A 358 17.56 -5.16 -16.26
CA ILE A 358 18.71 -4.45 -15.71
C ILE A 358 18.48 -4.29 -14.21
N THR A 359 19.44 -4.78 -13.41
CA THR A 359 19.40 -4.61 -11.97
C THR A 359 20.02 -3.29 -11.58
N ILE A 360 19.37 -2.57 -10.64
CA ILE A 360 19.83 -1.28 -10.14
C ILE A 360 19.74 -1.23 -8.60
N PRO A 361 20.57 -0.46 -7.91
CA PRO A 361 20.41 -0.17 -6.51
C PRO A 361 19.22 0.80 -6.29
N ILE A 362 18.68 0.83 -5.07
CA ILE A 362 17.75 1.89 -4.65
C ILE A 362 18.61 3.04 -4.11
N GLU A 363 18.64 4.14 -4.82
CA GLU A 363 19.46 5.30 -4.46
C GLU A 363 19.07 5.85 -3.07
N ASN A 364 20.07 6.25 -2.29
CA ASN A 364 19.91 6.83 -0.94
C ASN A 364 19.18 5.94 0.09
N GLU A 365 19.03 4.62 -0.18
CA GLU A 365 18.34 3.69 0.71
C GLU A 365 19.34 2.67 1.29
N LYS A 366 19.61 2.76 2.62
CA LYS A 366 20.57 1.87 3.30
C LYS A 366 20.16 0.39 3.29
N GLY A 367 18.86 0.13 3.24
CA GLY A 367 18.30 -1.22 3.17
C GLY A 367 18.26 -1.83 1.76
N THR A 368 18.81 -1.16 0.74
CA THR A 368 18.85 -1.69 -0.64
C THR A 368 19.63 -3.00 -0.72
N MET A 369 19.14 -3.95 -1.50
CA MET A 369 19.88 -5.14 -1.84
C MET A 369 21.02 -4.78 -2.80
N ASN A 370 22.17 -5.44 -2.61
CA ASN A 370 23.33 -5.24 -3.47
C ASN A 370 22.96 -5.58 -4.92
N ASN A 371 23.32 -4.69 -5.86
CA ASN A 371 23.02 -4.82 -7.27
C ASN A 371 23.63 -6.09 -7.89
N ASN A 372 24.88 -6.44 -7.54
CA ASN A 372 25.52 -7.68 -7.99
C ASN A 372 24.74 -8.91 -7.51
N LYS A 373 24.20 -8.90 -6.27
CA LYS A 373 23.39 -10.00 -5.75
C LYS A 373 22.09 -10.17 -6.54
N LEU A 374 21.39 -9.07 -6.87
CA LEU A 374 20.20 -9.13 -7.72
C LEU A 374 20.52 -9.65 -9.12
N TYR A 375 21.65 -9.22 -9.70
CA TYR A 375 22.14 -9.68 -10.99
C TYR A 375 22.37 -11.21 -10.98
N GLN A 376 23.09 -11.73 -9.98
CA GLN A 376 23.33 -13.18 -9.86
C GLN A 376 22.05 -13.98 -9.69
N ILE A 377 21.07 -13.46 -8.92
CA ILE A 377 19.76 -14.09 -8.76
C ILE A 377 18.99 -14.11 -10.10
N ALA A 378 19.06 -13.04 -10.89
CA ALA A 378 18.43 -13.01 -12.21
C ALA A 378 19.07 -14.02 -13.16
N LEU A 379 20.40 -14.12 -13.21
CA LEU A 379 21.13 -15.12 -13.99
C LEU A 379 20.74 -16.55 -13.58
N LYS A 380 20.77 -16.86 -12.29
CA LYS A 380 20.37 -18.18 -11.76
C LYS A 380 18.96 -18.58 -12.16
N ASN A 381 18.08 -17.61 -12.38
CA ASN A 381 16.71 -17.83 -12.84
C ASN A 381 16.54 -17.73 -14.38
N ASN A 382 17.66 -17.83 -15.13
CA ASN A 382 17.70 -17.84 -16.60
C ASN A 382 17.14 -16.58 -17.26
N PHE A 383 17.33 -15.39 -16.65
CA PHE A 383 16.99 -14.13 -17.30
C PHE A 383 18.20 -13.59 -18.09
N THR A 384 17.95 -13.06 -19.28
CA THR A 384 18.89 -12.15 -19.94
C THR A 384 18.96 -10.89 -19.08
N THR A 385 20.14 -10.62 -18.51
CA THR A 385 20.29 -9.56 -17.51
C THR A 385 21.58 -8.77 -17.65
N ASP A 386 21.59 -7.56 -17.09
CA ASP A 386 22.73 -6.64 -17.00
C ASP A 386 22.61 -5.82 -15.72
N LYS A 387 23.63 -5.02 -15.41
CA LYS A 387 23.70 -4.12 -14.24
C LYS A 387 23.80 -2.68 -14.67
N ALA A 388 23.29 -1.80 -13.83
CA ALA A 388 23.55 -0.36 -13.91
C ALA A 388 23.68 0.24 -12.49
N ASN A 389 24.41 1.35 -12.36
CA ASN A 389 24.66 1.97 -11.08
C ASN A 389 23.50 2.85 -10.60
N ASN A 390 22.61 3.24 -11.51
CA ASN A 390 21.44 4.06 -11.22
C ASN A 390 20.39 3.93 -12.33
N PHE A 391 19.25 4.60 -12.14
CA PHE A 391 18.15 4.64 -13.09
C PHE A 391 18.57 5.20 -14.47
N ASP A 392 19.37 6.27 -14.49
CA ASP A 392 19.73 6.97 -15.72
C ASP A 392 20.63 6.12 -16.62
N GLU A 393 21.62 5.41 -16.04
CA GLU A 393 22.44 4.45 -16.75
C GLU A 393 21.61 3.27 -17.27
N ALA A 394 20.70 2.74 -16.46
CA ALA A 394 19.80 1.66 -16.89
C ALA A 394 18.91 2.09 -18.05
N LEU A 395 18.40 3.33 -18.00
CA LEU A 395 17.59 3.88 -19.08
C LEU A 395 18.39 3.98 -20.39
N LYS A 396 19.63 4.48 -20.35
CA LYS A 396 20.55 4.54 -21.51
C LYS A 396 20.78 3.15 -22.13
N LYS A 397 20.96 2.10 -21.31
CA LYS A 397 21.17 0.72 -21.77
C LYS A 397 19.94 0.07 -22.44
N ILE A 398 18.72 0.57 -22.13
CA ILE A 398 17.46 0.03 -22.65
C ILE A 398 16.92 0.87 -23.80
N SER A 399 17.06 2.20 -23.72
CA SER A 399 16.40 3.15 -24.61
C SER A 399 16.85 3.00 -26.05
N SER A 400 15.90 2.96 -26.98
CA SER A 400 16.15 2.90 -28.43
C SER A 400 14.86 3.27 -29.17
N LYS A 401 14.93 3.47 -30.49
CA LYS A 401 13.78 3.76 -31.33
C LYS A 401 12.73 2.62 -31.43
N GLU A 402 13.06 1.41 -30.93
CA GLU A 402 12.14 0.26 -30.90
C GLU A 402 10.94 0.55 -29.97
N LYS A 403 9.73 0.22 -30.44
CA LYS A 403 8.51 0.31 -29.61
C LYS A 403 8.57 -0.71 -28.47
N LYS A 404 8.56 -0.26 -27.21
CA LYS A 404 8.72 -1.12 -26.03
C LYS A 404 8.06 -0.57 -24.78
N LEU A 405 7.94 -1.45 -23.78
CA LEU A 405 7.56 -1.08 -22.39
C LEU A 405 8.75 -1.29 -21.46
N ILE A 406 9.16 -0.23 -20.78
CA ILE A 406 10.15 -0.25 -19.71
C ILE A 406 9.38 -0.33 -18.38
N VAL A 407 9.73 -1.31 -17.54
CA VAL A 407 9.03 -1.55 -16.25
C VAL A 407 10.01 -1.37 -15.11
N CYS A 408 9.78 -0.38 -14.25
CA CYS A 408 10.54 -0.21 -13.01
C CYS A 408 9.78 -0.86 -11.87
N PHE A 409 10.38 -1.88 -11.22
CA PHE A 409 9.67 -2.74 -10.28
C PHE A 409 10.58 -3.28 -9.14
N GLY A 410 9.95 -3.88 -8.12
CA GLY A 410 10.64 -4.56 -7.02
C GLY A 410 10.69 -3.75 -5.72
N SER A 411 10.42 -2.43 -5.75
CA SER A 411 10.42 -1.60 -4.54
C SER A 411 9.63 -0.31 -4.71
N LEU A 412 8.82 0.03 -3.72
CA LEU A 412 8.18 1.35 -3.62
C LEU A 412 9.17 2.49 -3.43
N TYR A 413 10.26 2.25 -2.69
CA TYR A 413 11.31 3.25 -2.49
C TYR A 413 12.01 3.61 -3.81
N ASN A 414 12.28 2.59 -4.67
CA ASN A 414 12.81 2.84 -6.00
C ASN A 414 11.84 3.66 -6.87
N VAL A 415 10.56 3.30 -6.83
CA VAL A 415 9.51 4.06 -7.54
C VAL A 415 9.44 5.49 -7.04
N GLY A 416 9.54 5.72 -5.73
CA GLY A 416 9.59 7.05 -5.12
C GLY A 416 10.77 7.88 -5.63
N ASN A 417 11.97 7.29 -5.69
CA ASN A 417 13.17 7.95 -6.22
C ASN A 417 12.99 8.35 -7.68
N ILE A 418 12.42 7.47 -8.51
CA ILE A 418 12.13 7.76 -9.92
C ILE A 418 11.12 8.87 -10.06
N LEU A 419 10.01 8.83 -9.31
CA LEU A 419 8.97 9.87 -9.31
C LEU A 419 9.49 11.23 -8.83
N SER A 420 10.46 11.25 -7.92
CA SER A 420 11.08 12.50 -7.44
C SER A 420 12.00 13.15 -8.48
N LYS A 421 12.48 12.39 -9.48
CA LYS A 421 13.29 12.88 -10.60
C LYS A 421 12.43 13.29 -11.81
N ASN A 422 11.14 12.91 -11.84
CA ASN A 422 10.22 13.16 -12.94
C ASN A 422 9.48 14.49 -12.76
#